data_6c568e3ad17589a6a8ded49afc0e025d
#
_entry.id   6c568e3ad17589a6a8ded49afc0e025d
#
_cell.length_a   1.000
_cell.length_b   1.000
_cell.length_c   1.000
_cell.angle_alpha   90.00
_cell.angle_beta   90.00
_cell.angle_gamma   90.00
#
_symmetry.space_group_name_H-M   'P 1'
#
loop_
_entity.id
_entity.type
_entity.pdbx_description
1 polymer ?
#
loop_
_entity_poly.entity_id
_entity_poly.type
_entity_poly.pdbx_seq_one_letter_code
_entity_poly.pdbx_strand_id
1 'polypeptide(L)'
;MILRQVRDSAADAEAVRRIARSAFQDLAARTGDAERSQAPEEEARTVQQLARTRHLARTDPQGCWIAEHDGEAVGAALSMRREGVWILALFVVLPAAQGQGVGRLLLEQAAAHGRGCLRGLLCASPSPAAARRYRRAGFTLHPAMTLAGRVDRAGLLDPGDIPVHPGGPVHRHLLDSVDRSARGAAHGPDHDFMLAHYDELLVADTLAGSGYCYRDGGSVKLLAATSKRIATRLLREALARVPDGTQADVEFLTAEQEWAVDVGLEVGLALGTRGYLAVRGMRPPAPYIPSGGFL
;
A
#
# COMPACT_ATOMS: atom_id res chain seq x y z
N MET A 1 -7.50 29.67 1.97
CA MET A 1 -7.33 28.20 2.01
C MET A 1 -8.21 27.61 3.09
N ILE A 2 -9.02 26.59 2.76
CA ILE A 2 -9.96 25.92 3.65
C ILE A 2 -9.56 24.45 3.74
N LEU A 3 -9.59 23.86 4.95
CA LEU A 3 -9.47 22.42 5.15
C LEU A 3 -10.84 21.86 5.50
N ARG A 4 -11.25 20.82 4.81
CA ARG A 4 -12.48 20.08 5.12
C ARG A 4 -12.27 18.57 5.04
N GLN A 5 -13.17 17.84 5.69
CA GLN A 5 -13.17 16.38 5.58
C GLN A 5 -13.62 15.94 4.18
N VAL A 6 -13.06 14.80 3.74
CA VAL A 6 -13.52 14.10 2.53
C VAL A 6 -14.90 13.50 2.80
N ARG A 7 -15.84 13.73 1.92
CA ARG A 7 -17.19 13.14 1.97
C ARG A 7 -17.19 11.79 1.22
N ASP A 8 -18.05 10.88 1.64
CA ASP A 8 -18.33 9.67 0.84
C ASP A 8 -19.19 10.05 -0.39
N SER A 9 -18.56 10.68 -1.36
CA SER A 9 -19.18 11.10 -2.60
C SER A 9 -18.28 10.85 -3.80
N ALA A 10 -18.90 10.68 -4.97
CA ALA A 10 -18.16 10.53 -6.23
C ALA A 10 -17.33 11.79 -6.53
N ALA A 11 -17.86 12.98 -6.22
CA ALA A 11 -17.17 14.24 -6.48
C ALA A 11 -15.88 14.39 -5.67
N ASP A 12 -15.89 14.08 -4.36
CA ASP A 12 -14.70 14.17 -3.53
C ASP A 12 -13.70 13.07 -3.88
N ALA A 13 -14.16 11.83 -4.17
CA ALA A 13 -13.29 10.76 -4.60
C ALA A 13 -12.57 11.11 -5.91
N GLU A 14 -13.27 11.71 -6.87
CA GLU A 14 -12.69 12.17 -8.13
C GLU A 14 -11.71 13.34 -7.92
N ALA A 15 -12.02 14.28 -7.03
CA ALA A 15 -11.09 15.37 -6.68
C ALA A 15 -9.79 14.82 -6.10
N VAL A 16 -9.87 13.87 -5.16
CA VAL A 16 -8.68 13.20 -4.57
C VAL A 16 -7.89 12.46 -5.65
N ARG A 17 -8.55 11.70 -6.54
CA ARG A 17 -7.91 10.97 -7.65
C ARG A 17 -7.16 11.93 -8.59
N ARG A 18 -7.81 13.01 -9.03
CA ARG A 18 -7.22 14.03 -9.90
C ARG A 18 -5.94 14.63 -9.30
N ILE A 19 -5.98 15.00 -8.01
CA ILE A 19 -4.83 15.54 -7.30
C ILE A 19 -3.71 14.50 -7.22
N ALA A 20 -4.05 13.26 -6.84
CA ALA A 20 -3.08 12.17 -6.72
C ALA A 20 -2.39 11.89 -8.06
N ARG A 21 -3.15 11.77 -9.13
CA ARG A 21 -2.63 11.57 -10.48
C ARG A 21 -1.64 12.67 -10.87
N SER A 22 -2.05 13.93 -10.78
CA SER A 22 -1.21 15.07 -11.13
C SER A 22 0.08 15.12 -10.30
N ALA A 23 -0.01 14.89 -8.98
CA ALA A 23 1.14 14.91 -8.10
C ALA A 23 2.12 13.76 -8.36
N PHE A 24 1.62 12.55 -8.65
CA PHE A 24 2.48 11.39 -8.94
C PHE A 24 3.09 11.45 -10.34
N GLN A 25 2.38 11.97 -11.34
CA GLN A 25 2.92 12.19 -12.68
C GLN A 25 4.06 13.24 -12.66
N ASP A 26 3.86 14.37 -11.99
CA ASP A 26 4.91 15.38 -11.82
C ASP A 26 6.12 14.82 -11.06
N LEU A 27 5.92 14.03 -10.02
CA LEU A 27 7.01 13.38 -9.30
C LEU A 27 7.77 12.39 -10.19
N ALA A 28 7.07 11.55 -10.94
CA ALA A 28 7.66 10.58 -11.86
C ALA A 28 8.50 11.29 -12.94
N ALA A 29 7.98 12.38 -13.51
CA ALA A 29 8.73 13.20 -14.47
C ALA A 29 10.03 13.78 -13.87
N ARG A 30 9.97 14.23 -12.61
CA ARG A 30 11.15 14.80 -11.92
C ARG A 30 12.17 13.77 -11.47
N THR A 31 11.75 12.53 -11.25
CA THR A 31 12.62 11.43 -10.82
C THR A 31 13.13 10.56 -11.96
N GLY A 32 12.78 10.90 -13.22
CA GLY A 32 13.23 10.17 -14.41
C GLY A 32 12.47 8.85 -14.65
N ASP A 33 11.35 8.63 -13.99
CA ASP A 33 10.47 7.46 -14.20
C ASP A 33 9.50 7.76 -15.37
N ALA A 34 10.04 7.73 -16.60
CA ALA A 34 9.30 8.09 -17.80
C ALA A 34 8.10 7.16 -18.07
N GLU A 35 8.22 5.87 -17.78
CA GLU A 35 7.14 4.89 -17.98
C GLU A 35 5.92 5.24 -17.13
N ARG A 36 6.14 5.59 -15.87
CA ARG A 36 5.06 6.00 -14.96
C ARG A 36 4.49 7.37 -15.23
N SER A 37 5.33 8.29 -15.69
CA SER A 37 4.86 9.63 -16.07
C SER A 37 3.85 9.58 -17.22
N GLN A 38 3.99 8.61 -18.12
CA GLN A 38 3.18 8.44 -19.34
C GLN A 38 2.21 7.27 -19.29
N ALA A 39 2.18 6.48 -18.19
CA ALA A 39 1.33 5.31 -18.09
C ALA A 39 -0.15 5.69 -18.31
N PRO A 40 -0.84 5.00 -19.21
CA PRO A 40 -2.27 5.20 -19.43
C PRO A 40 -3.02 4.85 -18.14
N GLU A 41 -4.15 5.50 -17.94
CA GLU A 41 -5.02 5.19 -16.82
C GLU A 41 -5.90 3.99 -17.15
N GLU A 42 -5.73 2.92 -16.39
CA GLU A 42 -6.59 1.75 -16.49
C GLU A 42 -7.91 2.01 -15.78
N GLU A 43 -9.03 1.69 -16.43
CA GLU A 43 -10.37 1.90 -15.88
C GLU A 43 -10.58 1.17 -14.55
N ALA A 44 -10.15 -0.09 -14.45
CA ALA A 44 -10.24 -0.89 -13.24
C ALA A 44 -9.49 -0.23 -12.07
N ARG A 45 -8.30 0.30 -12.31
CA ARG A 45 -7.50 1.03 -11.31
C ARG A 45 -8.17 2.32 -10.87
N THR A 46 -8.80 3.03 -11.80
CA THR A 46 -9.60 4.24 -11.49
C THR A 46 -10.76 3.90 -10.56
N VAL A 47 -11.53 2.86 -10.88
CA VAL A 47 -12.65 2.40 -10.05
C VAL A 47 -12.19 2.04 -8.64
N GLN A 48 -11.10 1.30 -8.52
CA GLN A 48 -10.52 0.94 -7.20
C GLN A 48 -10.09 2.17 -6.40
N GLN A 49 -9.44 3.17 -7.03
CA GLN A 49 -9.00 4.39 -6.36
C GLN A 49 -10.19 5.20 -5.83
N LEU A 50 -11.24 5.36 -6.62
CA LEU A 50 -12.48 6.03 -6.21
C LEU A 50 -13.15 5.29 -5.06
N ALA A 51 -13.31 3.97 -5.18
CA ALA A 51 -13.89 3.13 -4.15
C ALA A 51 -13.09 3.18 -2.84
N ARG A 52 -11.75 3.14 -2.92
CA ARG A 52 -10.87 3.25 -1.74
C ARG A 52 -11.02 4.60 -1.03
N THR A 53 -11.08 5.70 -1.76
CA THR A 53 -11.27 7.03 -1.17
C THR A 53 -12.60 7.08 -0.40
N ARG A 54 -13.66 6.55 -0.99
CA ARG A 54 -14.99 6.49 -0.36
C ARG A 54 -15.01 5.55 0.85
N HIS A 55 -14.32 4.40 0.76
CA HIS A 55 -14.16 3.47 1.88
C HIS A 55 -13.52 4.17 3.08
N LEU A 56 -12.37 4.84 2.88
CA LEU A 56 -11.66 5.56 3.95
C LEU A 56 -12.48 6.73 4.49
N ALA A 57 -13.21 7.45 3.65
CA ALA A 57 -14.11 8.52 4.10
C ALA A 57 -15.24 8.00 5.01
N ARG A 58 -15.68 6.75 4.84
CA ARG A 58 -16.69 6.11 5.71
C ARG A 58 -16.10 5.54 6.99
N THR A 59 -14.96 4.84 6.88
CA THR A 59 -14.37 4.13 8.04
C THR A 59 -13.57 5.05 8.96
N ASP A 60 -12.96 6.09 8.39
CA ASP A 60 -12.05 7.02 9.07
C ASP A 60 -12.28 8.48 8.67
N PRO A 61 -13.50 9.02 8.79
CA PRO A 61 -13.83 10.37 8.29
C PRO A 61 -12.94 11.47 8.91
N GLN A 62 -12.54 11.32 10.16
CA GLN A 62 -11.66 12.26 10.84
C GLN A 62 -10.21 12.21 10.35
N GLY A 63 -9.84 11.15 9.63
CA GLY A 63 -8.50 10.95 9.05
C GLY A 63 -8.39 11.44 7.61
N CYS A 64 -9.49 11.78 6.95
CA CYS A 64 -9.56 12.07 5.52
C CYS A 64 -9.86 13.54 5.26
N TRP A 65 -8.91 14.26 4.64
CA TRP A 65 -8.95 15.71 4.47
C TRP A 65 -8.64 16.16 3.05
N ILE A 66 -9.35 17.20 2.59
CA ILE A 66 -9.08 17.97 1.37
C ILE A 66 -8.72 19.39 1.77
N ALA A 67 -7.70 19.95 1.11
CA ALA A 67 -7.38 21.36 1.13
C ALA A 67 -7.97 22.02 -0.13
N GLU A 68 -8.71 23.10 0.06
CA GLU A 68 -9.29 23.91 -1.02
C GLU A 68 -8.66 25.30 -1.03
N HIS A 69 -8.39 25.81 -2.22
CA HIS A 69 -7.94 27.17 -2.48
C HIS A 69 -8.81 27.76 -3.59
N ASP A 70 -9.47 28.89 -3.31
CA ASP A 70 -10.39 29.55 -4.25
C ASP A 70 -11.48 28.62 -4.81
N GLY A 71 -12.00 27.72 -3.96
CA GLY A 71 -13.05 26.77 -4.32
C GLY A 71 -12.54 25.49 -5.01
N GLU A 72 -11.23 25.40 -5.32
CA GLU A 72 -10.65 24.25 -5.99
C GLU A 72 -9.87 23.35 -5.01
N ALA A 73 -10.03 22.04 -5.14
CA ALA A 73 -9.28 21.07 -4.35
C ALA A 73 -7.82 21.01 -4.84
N VAL A 74 -6.87 21.33 -3.96
CA VAL A 74 -5.44 21.47 -4.27
C VAL A 74 -4.55 20.46 -3.52
N GLY A 75 -5.09 19.74 -2.55
CA GLY A 75 -4.35 18.72 -1.83
C GLY A 75 -5.28 17.78 -1.05
N ALA A 76 -4.79 16.59 -0.74
CA ALA A 76 -5.51 15.61 0.06
C ALA A 76 -4.59 14.79 0.97
N ALA A 77 -5.12 14.40 2.13
CA ALA A 77 -4.51 13.43 3.03
C ALA A 77 -5.57 12.44 3.49
N LEU A 78 -5.31 11.14 3.31
CA LEU A 78 -6.16 10.06 3.79
C LEU A 78 -5.38 9.26 4.82
N SER A 79 -5.87 9.18 6.03
CA SER A 79 -5.27 8.37 7.10
C SER A 79 -6.34 7.54 7.80
N MET A 80 -5.93 6.41 8.36
CA MET A 80 -6.79 5.49 9.09
C MET A 80 -6.14 5.06 10.39
N ARG A 81 -6.97 4.52 11.29
CA ARG A 81 -6.52 3.92 12.55
C ARG A 81 -6.95 2.47 12.60
N ARG A 82 -6.02 1.58 12.89
CA ARG A 82 -6.29 0.15 13.08
C ARG A 82 -5.59 -0.32 14.34
N GLU A 83 -6.33 -0.71 15.35
CA GLU A 83 -5.83 -1.28 16.62
C GLU A 83 -4.62 -0.54 17.20
N GLY A 84 -4.66 0.80 17.24
CA GLY A 84 -3.59 1.63 17.79
C GLY A 84 -2.39 1.88 16.87
N VAL A 85 -2.47 1.48 15.60
CA VAL A 85 -1.56 1.92 14.54
C VAL A 85 -2.23 3.03 13.72
N TRP A 86 -1.54 4.15 13.54
CA TRP A 86 -1.93 5.19 12.60
C TRP A 86 -1.27 4.97 11.25
N ILE A 87 -2.04 5.04 10.20
CA ILE A 87 -1.61 4.73 8.84
C ILE A 87 -1.93 5.92 7.94
N LEU A 88 -0.94 6.40 7.18
CA LEU A 88 -1.13 7.43 6.15
C LEU A 88 -1.21 6.75 4.78
N ALA A 89 -2.43 6.55 4.30
CA ALA A 89 -2.73 5.84 3.06
C ALA A 89 -2.50 6.68 1.80
N LEU A 90 -2.68 8.00 1.90
CA LEU A 90 -2.43 8.94 0.80
C LEU A 90 -2.04 10.31 1.35
N PHE A 91 -1.06 10.95 0.69
CA PHE A 91 -0.69 12.32 0.99
C PHE A 91 -0.18 13.01 -0.27
N VAL A 92 -0.98 13.91 -0.82
CA VAL A 92 -0.72 14.55 -2.11
C VAL A 92 -1.08 16.03 -2.10
N VAL A 93 -0.30 16.82 -2.85
CA VAL A 93 -0.56 18.25 -3.09
C VAL A 93 -0.26 18.53 -4.56
N LEU A 94 -1.16 19.23 -5.24
CA LEU A 94 -0.94 19.65 -6.63
C LEU A 94 0.40 20.37 -6.78
N PRO A 95 1.16 20.13 -7.85
CA PRO A 95 2.47 20.76 -8.07
C PRO A 95 2.46 22.28 -7.90
N ALA A 96 1.45 22.95 -8.45
CA ALA A 96 1.30 24.41 -8.36
C ALA A 96 1.02 24.93 -6.92
N ALA A 97 0.52 24.07 -6.02
CA ALA A 97 0.23 24.44 -4.63
C ALA A 97 1.32 23.98 -3.65
N GLN A 98 2.39 23.32 -4.14
CA GLN A 98 3.52 22.91 -3.31
C GLN A 98 4.34 24.15 -2.88
N GLY A 99 5.02 24.04 -1.74
CA GLY A 99 5.79 25.16 -1.17
C GLY A 99 4.97 26.18 -0.37
N GLN A 100 3.65 26.21 -0.50
CA GLN A 100 2.73 27.19 0.10
C GLN A 100 2.18 26.79 1.49
N GLY A 101 2.71 25.74 2.10
CA GLY A 101 2.27 25.29 3.44
C GLY A 101 1.11 24.28 3.43
N VAL A 102 0.43 24.05 2.29
CA VAL A 102 -0.72 23.14 2.14
C VAL A 102 -0.44 21.75 2.74
N GLY A 103 0.68 21.15 2.35
CA GLY A 103 1.05 19.82 2.85
C GLY A 103 1.33 19.78 4.36
N ARG A 104 1.78 20.90 4.98
CA ARG A 104 1.94 20.97 6.43
C ARG A 104 0.58 20.87 7.11
N LEU A 105 -0.34 21.71 6.70
CA LEU A 105 -1.69 21.77 7.28
C LEU A 105 -2.44 20.43 7.11
N LEU A 106 -2.39 19.81 5.93
CA LEU A 106 -3.01 18.51 5.69
C LEU A 106 -2.42 17.41 6.57
N LEU A 107 -1.09 17.36 6.69
CA LEU A 107 -0.45 16.33 7.52
C LEU A 107 -0.74 16.55 9.01
N GLU A 108 -0.81 17.79 9.50
CA GLU A 108 -1.19 18.12 10.86
C GLU A 108 -2.61 17.61 11.19
N GLN A 109 -3.57 17.79 10.27
CA GLN A 109 -4.95 17.28 10.45
C GLN A 109 -5.01 15.75 10.40
N ALA A 110 -4.38 15.12 9.40
CA ALA A 110 -4.33 13.67 9.31
C ALA A 110 -3.63 13.04 10.54
N ALA A 111 -2.55 13.65 11.04
CA ALA A 111 -1.84 13.19 12.24
C ALA A 111 -2.65 13.40 13.52
N ALA A 112 -3.54 14.40 13.56
CA ALA A 112 -4.45 14.61 14.70
C ALA A 112 -5.41 13.41 14.87
N HIS A 113 -5.82 12.75 13.78
CA HIS A 113 -6.57 11.49 13.82
C HIS A 113 -5.79 10.36 14.52
N GLY A 114 -4.46 10.38 14.40
CA GLY A 114 -3.55 9.42 15.04
C GLY A 114 -3.20 9.73 16.50
N ARG A 115 -3.86 10.70 17.15
CA ARG A 115 -3.61 10.99 18.58
C ARG A 115 -3.91 9.76 19.43
N GLY A 116 -2.95 9.40 20.31
CA GLY A 116 -3.02 8.17 21.11
C GLY A 116 -2.48 6.92 20.40
N CYS A 117 -2.20 6.96 19.10
CA CYS A 117 -1.49 5.88 18.42
C CYS A 117 0.02 6.04 18.62
N LEU A 118 0.65 5.11 19.35
CA LEU A 118 2.10 5.09 19.54
C LEU A 118 2.83 4.62 18.29
N ARG A 119 2.18 3.82 17.47
CA ARG A 119 2.73 3.24 16.24
C ARG A 119 2.18 3.96 15.01
N GLY A 120 3.00 4.02 13.97
CA GLY A 120 2.59 4.59 12.68
C GLY A 120 3.32 3.96 11.52
N LEU A 121 2.65 3.91 10.36
CA LEU A 121 3.13 3.25 9.15
C LEU A 121 2.69 4.04 7.92
N LEU A 122 3.55 4.16 6.92
CA LEU A 122 3.23 4.70 5.61
C LEU A 122 4.20 4.22 4.53
N CYS A 123 3.71 4.06 3.31
CA CYS A 123 4.52 3.90 2.10
C CYS A 123 4.73 5.26 1.44
N ALA A 124 5.96 5.62 1.20
CA ALA A 124 6.34 6.93 0.68
C ALA A 124 7.04 6.83 -0.67
N SER A 125 6.70 7.73 -1.56
CA SER A 125 7.46 7.99 -2.78
C SER A 125 8.82 8.66 -2.47
N PRO A 126 9.79 8.69 -3.42
CA PRO A 126 11.14 9.25 -3.20
C PRO A 126 11.17 10.79 -3.19
N SER A 127 10.12 11.45 -2.69
CA SER A 127 10.05 12.90 -2.57
C SER A 127 10.86 13.42 -1.40
N PRO A 128 11.92 14.24 -1.60
CA PRO A 128 12.69 14.81 -0.50
C PRO A 128 11.87 15.72 0.42
N ALA A 129 10.86 16.41 -0.14
CA ALA A 129 9.98 17.27 0.64
C ALA A 129 9.08 16.46 1.58
N ALA A 130 8.53 15.34 1.11
CA ALA A 130 7.72 14.42 1.90
C ALA A 130 8.59 13.71 2.97
N ALA A 131 9.77 13.21 2.60
CA ALA A 131 10.71 12.58 3.52
C ALA A 131 11.08 13.50 4.71
N ARG A 132 11.38 14.78 4.46
CA ARG A 132 11.63 15.76 5.54
C ARG A 132 10.44 15.91 6.48
N ARG A 133 9.21 15.88 5.98
CA ARG A 133 7.99 15.98 6.80
C ARG A 133 7.81 14.74 7.66
N TYR A 134 7.99 13.54 7.08
CA TYR A 134 7.87 12.29 7.82
C TYR A 134 8.93 12.19 8.92
N ARG A 135 10.18 12.58 8.64
CA ARG A 135 11.23 12.64 9.67
C ARG A 135 10.86 13.59 10.83
N ARG A 136 10.32 14.78 10.53
CA ARG A 136 9.85 15.73 11.55
C ARG A 136 8.65 15.20 12.34
N ALA A 137 7.83 14.33 11.74
CA ALA A 137 6.72 13.64 12.40
C ALA A 137 7.15 12.41 13.20
N GLY A 138 8.46 12.15 13.33
CA GLY A 138 9.03 11.07 14.14
C GLY A 138 9.14 9.72 13.43
N PHE A 139 8.95 9.66 12.09
CA PHE A 139 9.10 8.41 11.33
C PHE A 139 10.57 8.10 11.04
N THR A 140 10.93 6.83 11.13
CA THR A 140 12.17 6.27 10.56
C THR A 140 11.89 5.83 9.13
N LEU A 141 12.76 6.21 8.20
CA LEU A 141 12.65 5.88 6.79
C LEU A 141 13.51 4.65 6.48
N HIS A 142 12.89 3.62 5.94
CA HIS A 142 13.56 2.42 5.45
C HIS A 142 13.51 2.43 3.92
N PRO A 143 14.67 2.46 3.22
CA PRO A 143 14.70 2.35 1.76
C PRO A 143 13.90 1.13 1.31
N ALA A 144 13.09 1.30 0.27
CA ALA A 144 12.26 0.23 -0.25
C ALA A 144 12.72 -0.20 -1.64
N MET A 145 12.69 -1.51 -1.85
CA MET A 145 12.96 -2.17 -3.12
C MET A 145 11.64 -2.55 -3.80
N THR A 146 11.72 -2.82 -5.09
CA THR A 146 10.62 -3.32 -5.91
C THR A 146 11.15 -4.40 -6.83
N LEU A 147 10.32 -5.39 -7.11
CA LEU A 147 10.55 -6.42 -8.10
C LEU A 147 9.52 -6.23 -9.22
N ALA A 148 9.96 -6.23 -10.47
CA ALA A 148 9.05 -6.07 -11.60
C ALA A 148 9.56 -6.83 -12.82
N GLY A 149 8.65 -7.33 -13.65
CA GLY A 149 9.01 -8.01 -14.88
C GLY A 149 8.08 -9.17 -15.22
N ARG A 150 8.46 -9.93 -16.23
CA ARG A 150 7.74 -11.17 -16.59
C ARG A 150 8.25 -12.32 -15.74
N VAL A 151 7.32 -13.12 -15.24
CA VAL A 151 7.64 -14.30 -14.42
C VAL A 151 8.19 -15.41 -15.31
N ASP A 152 9.41 -15.86 -15.03
CA ASP A 152 9.92 -17.12 -15.58
C ASP A 152 9.39 -18.29 -14.73
N ARG A 153 8.48 -19.04 -15.32
CA ARG A 153 7.83 -20.18 -14.65
C ARG A 153 8.76 -21.35 -14.37
N ALA A 154 9.91 -21.42 -15.04
CA ALA A 154 10.91 -22.45 -14.75
C ALA A 154 11.46 -22.36 -13.32
N GLY A 155 11.51 -21.15 -12.75
CA GLY A 155 11.88 -20.93 -11.35
C GLY A 155 10.81 -21.33 -10.33
N LEU A 156 9.60 -21.74 -10.78
CA LEU A 156 8.47 -22.09 -9.90
C LEU A 156 8.14 -23.60 -9.88
N LEU A 157 9.04 -24.45 -10.37
CA LEU A 157 8.77 -25.88 -10.57
C LEU A 157 8.52 -26.67 -9.29
N ASP A 158 9.00 -26.20 -8.12
CA ASP A 158 8.74 -26.82 -6.83
C ASP A 158 7.64 -26.06 -6.06
N PRO A 159 6.39 -26.57 -6.02
CA PRO A 159 5.32 -25.94 -5.27
C PRO A 159 5.53 -26.02 -3.73
N GLY A 160 6.49 -26.87 -3.25
CA GLY A 160 6.68 -27.11 -1.82
C GLY A 160 5.53 -27.89 -1.18
N ASP A 161 5.67 -28.14 0.12
CA ASP A 161 4.79 -29.01 0.93
C ASP A 161 3.65 -28.25 1.65
N ILE A 162 3.63 -26.92 1.58
CA ILE A 162 2.58 -26.09 2.22
C ILE A 162 1.41 -25.89 1.25
N PRO A 163 0.21 -26.38 1.58
CA PRO A 163 -0.96 -26.15 0.75
C PRO A 163 -1.35 -24.67 0.74
N VAL A 164 -1.62 -24.14 -0.45
CA VAL A 164 -2.17 -22.80 -0.66
C VAL A 164 -3.46 -22.94 -1.47
N HIS A 165 -4.51 -22.30 -1.02
CA HIS A 165 -5.82 -22.37 -1.65
C HIS A 165 -6.47 -20.99 -1.76
N PRO A 166 -7.47 -20.82 -2.63
CA PRO A 166 -8.24 -19.57 -2.69
C PRO A 166 -8.93 -19.29 -1.36
N GLY A 167 -8.82 -18.04 -0.91
CA GLY A 167 -9.45 -17.55 0.30
C GLY A 167 -10.78 -16.83 0.03
N GLY A 168 -11.44 -16.42 1.10
CA GLY A 168 -12.70 -15.69 1.03
C GLY A 168 -13.14 -15.17 2.40
N PRO A 169 -14.36 -14.62 2.53
CA PRO A 169 -14.84 -14.00 3.78
C PRO A 169 -14.78 -14.89 5.02
N VAL A 170 -14.87 -16.21 4.86
CA VAL A 170 -14.76 -17.18 5.97
C VAL A 170 -13.40 -17.13 6.68
N HIS A 171 -12.36 -16.67 6.00
CA HIS A 171 -11.00 -16.58 6.54
C HIS A 171 -10.74 -15.29 7.34
N ARG A 172 -11.72 -14.40 7.51
CA ARG A 172 -11.53 -13.09 8.10
C ARG A 172 -10.79 -13.11 9.44
N HIS A 173 -11.16 -14.01 10.34
CA HIS A 173 -10.50 -14.13 11.65
C HIS A 173 -9.04 -14.56 11.54
N LEU A 174 -8.73 -15.44 10.59
CA LEU A 174 -7.35 -15.85 10.30
C LEU A 174 -6.54 -14.65 9.78
N LEU A 175 -7.07 -13.89 8.81
CA LEU A 175 -6.39 -12.71 8.25
C LEU A 175 -6.07 -11.70 9.35
N ASP A 176 -7.06 -11.33 10.18
CA ASP A 176 -6.87 -10.41 11.31
C ASP A 176 -5.85 -10.93 12.34
N SER A 177 -5.79 -12.25 12.57
CA SER A 177 -4.83 -12.88 13.47
C SER A 177 -3.40 -12.81 12.92
N VAL A 178 -3.23 -13.12 11.64
CA VAL A 178 -1.94 -13.03 10.94
C VAL A 178 -1.42 -11.59 10.92
N ASP A 179 -2.30 -10.61 10.67
CA ASP A 179 -1.96 -9.19 10.72
C ASP A 179 -1.43 -8.76 12.08
N ARG A 180 -2.12 -9.14 13.16
CA ARG A 180 -1.67 -8.83 14.52
C ARG A 180 -0.28 -9.42 14.81
N SER A 181 -0.01 -10.62 14.29
CA SER A 181 1.30 -11.27 14.41
C SER A 181 2.38 -10.54 13.60
N ALA A 182 2.12 -10.18 12.34
CA ALA A 182 3.10 -9.63 11.41
C ALA A 182 3.36 -8.12 11.61
N ARG A 183 2.28 -7.32 11.77
CA ARG A 183 2.36 -5.85 11.87
C ARG A 183 1.81 -5.28 13.19
N GLY A 184 1.28 -6.12 14.07
CA GLY A 184 0.78 -5.74 15.39
C GLY A 184 -0.61 -5.11 15.40
N ALA A 185 -1.37 -5.18 14.29
CA ALA A 185 -2.73 -4.67 14.19
C ALA A 185 -3.47 -5.30 13.02
N ALA A 186 -4.74 -5.69 13.20
CA ALA A 186 -5.58 -6.17 12.11
C ALA A 186 -5.89 -5.05 11.11
N HIS A 187 -6.13 -5.39 9.85
CA HIS A 187 -6.67 -4.46 8.84
C HIS A 187 -8.14 -4.14 9.11
N GLY A 188 -8.84 -5.04 9.78
CA GLY A 188 -10.24 -4.80 10.09
C GLY A 188 -11.09 -4.61 8.82
N PRO A 189 -11.91 -3.54 8.69
CA PRO A 189 -12.83 -3.36 7.57
C PRO A 189 -12.15 -3.28 6.20
N ASP A 190 -10.82 -3.08 6.17
CA ASP A 190 -10.08 -2.98 4.90
C ASP A 190 -10.01 -4.32 4.16
N HIS A 191 -10.09 -5.45 4.89
CA HIS A 191 -10.21 -6.76 4.26
C HIS A 191 -11.49 -6.91 3.42
N ASP A 192 -12.61 -6.32 3.87
CA ASP A 192 -13.86 -6.37 3.12
C ASP A 192 -13.72 -5.62 1.79
N PHE A 193 -13.00 -4.48 1.84
CA PHE A 193 -12.66 -3.75 0.63
C PHE A 193 -11.76 -4.58 -0.30
N MET A 194 -10.70 -5.17 0.22
CA MET A 194 -9.74 -5.95 -0.58
C MET A 194 -10.39 -7.18 -1.20
N LEU A 195 -11.26 -7.88 -0.46
CA LEU A 195 -12.04 -9.01 -0.96
C LEU A 195 -13.00 -8.63 -2.09
N ALA A 196 -13.52 -7.40 -2.08
CA ALA A 196 -14.47 -6.93 -3.09
C ALA A 196 -13.81 -6.36 -4.35
N HIS A 197 -12.54 -5.95 -4.28
CA HIS A 197 -11.92 -5.14 -5.32
C HIS A 197 -10.60 -5.70 -5.87
N TYR A 198 -10.02 -6.72 -5.26
CA TYR A 198 -8.86 -7.42 -5.78
C TYR A 198 -9.26 -8.77 -6.36
N ASP A 199 -8.53 -9.23 -7.34
CA ASP A 199 -8.88 -10.43 -8.10
C ASP A 199 -8.92 -11.69 -7.24
N GLU A 200 -7.98 -11.83 -6.31
CA GLU A 200 -7.82 -13.08 -5.57
C GLU A 200 -7.19 -12.88 -4.19
N LEU A 201 -7.69 -13.66 -3.24
CA LEU A 201 -7.07 -13.93 -1.97
C LEU A 201 -6.54 -15.36 -1.97
N LEU A 202 -5.27 -15.53 -1.63
CA LEU A 202 -4.61 -16.83 -1.37
C LEU A 202 -4.42 -17.01 0.13
N VAL A 203 -4.64 -18.20 0.64
CA VAL A 203 -4.52 -18.54 2.07
C VAL A 203 -3.69 -19.82 2.22
N ALA A 204 -2.79 -19.79 3.19
CA ALA A 204 -2.13 -20.96 3.75
C ALA A 204 -2.48 -21.03 5.23
N ASP A 205 -3.05 -22.16 5.68
CA ASP A 205 -3.38 -22.41 7.08
C ASP A 205 -2.98 -23.84 7.44
N THR A 206 -1.97 -23.97 8.29
CA THR A 206 -1.37 -25.24 8.66
C THR A 206 -1.00 -25.26 10.14
N LEU A 207 -0.70 -26.44 10.69
CA LEU A 207 -0.17 -26.57 12.06
C LEU A 207 1.16 -25.82 12.26
N ALA A 208 1.92 -25.57 11.19
CA ALA A 208 3.20 -24.86 11.23
C ALA A 208 3.05 -23.32 11.14
N GLY A 209 1.83 -22.84 11.00
CA GLY A 209 1.49 -21.41 10.90
C GLY A 209 0.59 -21.08 9.73
N SER A 210 0.24 -19.80 9.64
CA SER A 210 -0.74 -19.29 8.69
C SER A 210 -0.23 -18.05 7.97
N GLY A 211 -0.85 -17.75 6.83
CA GLY A 211 -0.56 -16.56 6.06
C GLY A 211 -1.58 -16.35 4.93
N TYR A 212 -1.51 -15.19 4.32
CA TYR A 212 -2.37 -14.85 3.20
C TYR A 212 -1.67 -13.89 2.21
N CYS A 213 -2.18 -13.85 0.99
CA CYS A 213 -1.72 -12.94 -0.05
C CYS A 213 -2.90 -12.45 -0.89
N TYR A 214 -3.09 -11.15 -0.97
CA TYR A 214 -3.96 -10.53 -1.96
C TYR A 214 -3.18 -10.23 -3.22
N ARG A 215 -3.77 -10.52 -4.37
CA ARG A 215 -3.24 -10.21 -5.70
C ARG A 215 -4.30 -9.57 -6.60
N ASP A 216 -3.83 -8.79 -7.57
CA ASP A 216 -4.67 -8.09 -8.54
C ASP A 216 -3.89 -7.96 -9.85
N GLY A 217 -4.34 -8.62 -10.92
CA GLY A 217 -3.56 -8.78 -12.13
C GLY A 217 -2.21 -9.45 -11.88
N GLY A 218 -1.13 -8.74 -12.23
CA GLY A 218 0.24 -9.14 -11.95
C GLY A 218 0.78 -8.65 -10.60
N SER A 219 0.03 -7.83 -9.87
CA SER A 219 0.51 -7.18 -8.65
C SER A 219 0.25 -8.01 -7.40
N VAL A 220 1.25 -8.15 -6.54
CA VAL A 220 1.07 -8.57 -5.15
C VAL A 220 0.66 -7.33 -4.34
N LYS A 221 -0.59 -7.31 -3.86
CA LYS A 221 -1.17 -6.14 -3.18
C LYS A 221 -0.91 -6.11 -1.69
N LEU A 222 -0.87 -7.26 -1.04
CA LEU A 222 -0.62 -7.40 0.38
C LEU A 222 -0.27 -8.86 0.67
N LEU A 223 0.79 -9.11 1.41
CA LEU A 223 1.12 -10.45 1.92
C LEU A 223 1.53 -10.36 3.38
N ALA A 224 0.94 -11.20 4.20
CA ALA A 224 1.31 -11.37 5.60
C ALA A 224 1.38 -12.85 5.97
N ALA A 225 2.34 -13.22 6.81
CA ALA A 225 2.48 -14.60 7.26
C ALA A 225 3.11 -14.67 8.66
N THR A 226 2.90 -15.78 9.35
CA THR A 226 3.50 -16.05 10.67
C THR A 226 4.94 -16.55 10.58
N SER A 227 5.41 -16.94 9.38
CA SER A 227 6.79 -17.35 9.14
C SER A 227 7.25 -17.04 7.71
N LYS A 228 8.58 -16.86 7.54
CA LYS A 228 9.20 -16.66 6.21
C LYS A 228 8.88 -17.83 5.26
N ARG A 229 8.84 -19.07 5.74
CA ARG A 229 8.54 -20.26 4.94
C ARG A 229 7.12 -20.17 4.32
N ILE A 230 6.13 -19.78 5.09
CA ILE A 230 4.75 -19.59 4.60
C ILE A 230 4.68 -18.39 3.65
N ALA A 231 5.36 -17.30 3.98
CA ALA A 231 5.42 -16.10 3.12
C ALA A 231 6.03 -16.41 1.75
N THR A 232 7.16 -17.14 1.73
CA THR A 232 7.83 -17.59 0.50
C THR A 232 6.90 -18.46 -0.34
N ARG A 233 6.19 -19.42 0.27
CA ARG A 233 5.25 -20.29 -0.43
C ARG A 233 4.07 -19.49 -1.03
N LEU A 234 3.51 -18.56 -0.28
CA LEU A 234 2.43 -17.69 -0.75
C LEU A 234 2.88 -16.79 -1.91
N LEU A 235 4.08 -16.22 -1.83
CA LEU A 235 4.61 -15.38 -2.90
C LEU A 235 4.87 -16.18 -4.17
N ARG A 236 5.45 -17.37 -4.08
CA ARG A 236 5.65 -18.27 -5.22
C ARG A 236 4.30 -18.61 -5.88
N GLU A 237 3.28 -18.95 -5.09
CA GLU A 237 1.94 -19.24 -5.61
C GLU A 237 1.31 -18.01 -6.28
N ALA A 238 1.43 -16.83 -5.67
CA ALA A 238 0.92 -15.59 -6.24
C ALA A 238 1.57 -15.28 -7.60
N LEU A 239 2.89 -15.46 -7.71
CA LEU A 239 3.63 -15.25 -8.96
C LEU A 239 3.31 -16.33 -10.01
N ALA A 240 3.09 -17.58 -9.60
CA ALA A 240 2.67 -18.66 -10.51
C ALA A 240 1.29 -18.39 -11.15
N ARG A 241 0.44 -17.60 -10.50
CA ARG A 241 -0.90 -17.25 -10.97
C ARG A 241 -0.96 -15.94 -11.78
N VAL A 242 0.17 -15.27 -12.00
CA VAL A 242 0.21 -14.11 -12.89
C VAL A 242 -0.15 -14.54 -14.30
N PRO A 243 -1.12 -13.88 -14.97
CA PRO A 243 -1.52 -14.23 -16.31
C PRO A 243 -0.36 -14.16 -17.33
N ASP A 244 -0.35 -15.04 -18.32
CA ASP A 244 0.68 -15.02 -19.35
C ASP A 244 0.70 -13.68 -20.08
N GLY A 245 1.91 -13.16 -20.31
CA GLY A 245 2.11 -11.87 -20.95
C GLY A 245 1.95 -10.65 -20.02
N THR A 246 1.43 -10.84 -18.80
CA THR A 246 1.30 -9.78 -17.81
C THR A 246 2.63 -9.60 -17.06
N GLN A 247 2.97 -8.36 -16.74
CA GLN A 247 4.09 -8.07 -15.86
C GLN A 247 3.69 -8.25 -14.39
N ALA A 248 4.54 -8.94 -13.63
CA ALA A 248 4.41 -8.99 -12.17
C ALA A 248 5.05 -7.76 -11.53
N ASP A 249 4.50 -7.34 -10.39
CA ASP A 249 5.14 -6.36 -9.51
C ASP A 249 4.93 -6.69 -8.03
N VAL A 250 5.98 -6.45 -7.24
CA VAL A 250 6.00 -6.56 -5.78
C VAL A 250 6.69 -5.32 -5.24
N GLU A 251 6.01 -4.53 -4.44
CA GLU A 251 6.48 -3.20 -4.03
C GLU A 251 6.78 -3.10 -2.52
N PHE A 252 7.55 -2.06 -2.16
CA PHE A 252 7.85 -1.67 -0.78
C PHE A 252 8.58 -2.74 0.05
N LEU A 253 9.43 -3.53 -0.58
CA LEU A 253 10.29 -4.51 0.09
C LEU A 253 11.41 -3.77 0.84
N THR A 254 11.52 -3.98 2.13
CA THR A 254 12.67 -3.54 2.94
C THR A 254 13.67 -4.67 3.12
N ALA A 255 14.79 -4.41 3.78
CA ALA A 255 15.81 -5.44 4.06
C ALA A 255 15.26 -6.64 4.85
N GLU A 256 14.19 -6.45 5.63
CA GLU A 256 13.53 -7.55 6.35
C GLU A 256 12.84 -8.56 5.42
N GLN A 257 12.64 -8.19 4.14
CA GLN A 257 11.97 -9.00 3.11
C GLN A 257 12.96 -9.65 2.13
N GLU A 258 14.19 -9.97 2.51
CA GLU A 258 15.18 -10.67 1.66
C GLU A 258 14.59 -11.95 1.03
N TRP A 259 13.78 -12.70 1.79
CA TRP A 259 13.07 -13.89 1.29
C TRP A 259 12.20 -13.60 0.05
N ALA A 260 11.60 -12.40 -0.04
CA ALA A 260 10.80 -12.01 -1.20
C ALA A 260 11.69 -11.59 -2.37
N VAL A 261 12.83 -10.95 -2.09
CA VAL A 261 13.83 -10.60 -3.10
C VAL A 261 14.37 -11.87 -3.74
N ASP A 262 14.74 -12.87 -2.94
CA ASP A 262 15.24 -14.17 -3.43
C ASP A 262 14.23 -14.83 -4.38
N VAL A 263 12.95 -14.92 -3.97
CA VAL A 263 11.88 -15.47 -4.82
C VAL A 263 11.74 -14.70 -6.14
N GLY A 264 11.76 -13.37 -6.09
CA GLY A 264 11.63 -12.56 -7.30
C GLY A 264 12.78 -12.73 -8.28
N LEU A 265 14.01 -12.80 -7.77
CA LEU A 265 15.20 -13.04 -8.59
C LEU A 265 15.24 -14.46 -9.18
N GLU A 266 14.81 -15.48 -8.44
CA GLU A 266 14.69 -16.85 -8.94
C GLU A 266 13.74 -16.97 -10.13
N VAL A 267 12.66 -16.15 -10.18
CA VAL A 267 11.70 -16.14 -11.28
C VAL A 267 11.98 -15.04 -12.32
N GLY A 268 13.19 -14.47 -12.32
CA GLY A 268 13.66 -13.55 -13.34
C GLY A 268 13.13 -12.12 -13.24
N LEU A 269 12.53 -11.71 -12.11
CA LEU A 269 12.09 -10.32 -11.94
C LEU A 269 13.30 -9.40 -11.73
N ALA A 270 13.22 -8.19 -12.29
CA ALA A 270 14.23 -7.15 -12.10
C ALA A 270 14.06 -6.48 -10.73
N LEU A 271 15.16 -6.36 -9.99
CA LEU A 271 15.21 -5.65 -8.73
C LEU A 271 15.47 -4.16 -8.96
N GLY A 272 14.61 -3.32 -8.40
CA GLY A 272 14.74 -1.87 -8.40
C GLY A 272 14.63 -1.29 -6.99
N THR A 273 14.76 0.04 -6.88
CA THR A 273 14.55 0.78 -5.62
C THR A 273 13.45 1.81 -5.80
N ARG A 274 12.60 1.99 -4.77
CA ARG A 274 11.48 2.89 -4.87
C ARG A 274 10.98 3.42 -3.54
N GLY A 275 11.31 4.67 -3.25
CA GLY A 275 10.78 5.35 -2.08
C GLY A 275 11.17 4.70 -0.75
N TYR A 276 10.24 4.72 0.18
CA TYR A 276 10.48 4.31 1.55
C TYR A 276 9.27 3.61 2.17
N LEU A 277 9.50 2.59 2.97
CA LEU A 277 8.59 2.23 4.04
C LEU A 277 8.97 3.08 5.26
N ALA A 278 8.04 3.86 5.81
CA ALA A 278 8.31 4.69 6.95
C ALA A 278 7.50 4.21 8.17
N VAL A 279 8.19 4.02 9.29
CA VAL A 279 7.59 3.51 10.54
C VAL A 279 7.86 4.44 11.70
N ARG A 280 6.94 4.47 12.66
CA ARG A 280 7.08 5.21 13.92
C ARG A 280 6.66 4.31 15.08
N GLY A 281 7.49 4.23 16.14
CA GLY A 281 7.20 3.43 17.33
C GLY A 281 7.06 1.93 17.09
N MET A 282 7.57 1.41 15.98
CA MET A 282 7.57 0.00 15.62
C MET A 282 8.73 -0.32 14.69
N ARG A 283 9.03 -1.60 14.50
CA ARG A 283 9.93 -2.08 13.45
C ARG A 283 9.13 -2.27 12.15
N PRO A 284 9.80 -2.28 10.97
CA PRO A 284 9.15 -2.73 9.75
C PRO A 284 8.49 -4.10 9.96
N PRO A 285 7.22 -4.29 9.54
CA PRO A 285 6.55 -5.59 9.64
C PRO A 285 7.30 -6.68 8.86
N ALA A 286 7.37 -7.89 9.42
CA ALA A 286 8.03 -9.03 8.76
C ALA A 286 7.53 -10.37 9.34
N PRO A 287 7.36 -11.41 8.48
CA PRO A 287 7.34 -11.35 7.02
C PRO A 287 6.06 -10.69 6.50
N TYR A 288 6.24 -9.67 5.66
CA TYR A 288 5.14 -8.80 5.26
C TYR A 288 5.47 -8.05 3.97
N ILE A 289 4.54 -7.99 3.03
CA ILE A 289 4.59 -7.11 1.86
C ILE A 289 3.42 -6.14 1.99
N PRO A 290 3.67 -4.84 2.22
CA PRO A 290 2.61 -3.88 2.51
C PRO A 290 1.78 -3.55 1.28
N SER A 291 0.49 -3.30 1.51
CA SER A 291 -0.35 -2.63 0.51
C SER A 291 -0.02 -1.14 0.47
N GLY A 292 0.27 -0.61 -0.70
CA GLY A 292 0.49 0.84 -0.86
C GLY A 292 -0.73 1.69 -0.49
N GLY A 293 -1.89 1.08 -0.32
CA GLY A 293 -3.17 1.76 -0.03
C GLY A 293 -3.75 1.53 1.36
N PHE A 294 -3.40 0.39 2.00
CA PHE A 294 -3.92 0.00 3.33
C PHE A 294 -2.81 -0.38 4.32
N LEU A 295 -1.57 -0.63 3.83
CA LEU A 295 -0.32 -0.88 4.58
C LEU A 295 -0.33 -2.02 5.56
#